data_e143ad87dbe3bb796017b844f494f986
#
_entry.id   e143ad87dbe3bb796017b844f494f986
#
_cell.length_a   1.000
_cell.length_b   1.000
_cell.length_c   1.000
_cell.angle_alpha   90.00
_cell.angle_beta   90.00
_cell.angle_gamma   90.00
#
_symmetry.space_group_name_H-M   'P 1'
#
loop_
_entity.id
_entity.type
_entity.pdbx_description
1 polymer ?
#
loop_
_entity_poly.entity_id
_entity_poly.type
_entity_poly.pdbx_seq_one_letter_code
_entity_poly.pdbx_strand_id
1 'polypeptide(L)'
;MSSIVVVGTQWGDEGKGKITDFLAEQSDVIARFSGGNNAGHTIQFGGETYKLHLVPSGIFYKDKLAVIGNGVVVDPVALLKELDGLNERGIPTSNLRISNRAQVILPYHLAQDEYEERLRGDNKIGTTKKGIGPAYVDKVQRIGIRMADLLEKETFKRLLKSNIEYKQAYFKGMFNETCPSFDDIFEEYYAAGQRLKEFVTDTSKILDDAFVADEKVLFEGAQGVMLDIDHGTYPFVTSSNPIAGNVTVGTGVGPTFVSKVIGVCKAYTSRVGDGPFPTELFDEDGHHIREVGREYGTTTGRPRRVGWFDSVVLRHSRRVSGITDLSINSIDVLTGLDTVKICTAYELDGKEITEYPANLDQLKRCKPIFEELPGWTEDVTNVRTLEELPENARKYLERISELCNVQISIFSVGPDREQTNLLKELW
;
A
#
# COMPACT_ATOMS: atom_id res chain seq x y z
N MET A 1 8.94 -11.36 21.74
CA MET A 1 7.98 -11.26 20.62
C MET A 1 8.26 -9.97 19.86
N SER A 2 8.62 -10.06 18.61
CA SER A 2 9.00 -8.90 17.81
C SER A 2 8.16 -8.84 16.54
N SER A 3 7.46 -7.72 16.32
CA SER A 3 6.76 -7.48 15.08
C SER A 3 6.98 -6.06 14.58
N ILE A 4 7.03 -5.91 13.27
CA ILE A 4 7.14 -4.62 12.60
C ILE A 4 5.99 -4.49 11.60
N VAL A 5 5.29 -3.37 11.62
CA VAL A 5 4.29 -3.01 10.60
C VAL A 5 4.88 -1.93 9.71
N VAL A 6 4.90 -2.15 8.41
CA VAL A 6 5.33 -1.16 7.42
C VAL A 6 4.11 -0.55 6.74
N VAL A 7 3.92 0.77 6.89
CA VAL A 7 2.83 1.52 6.25
C VAL A 7 3.36 2.70 5.46
N GLY A 8 2.71 3.04 4.35
CA GLY A 8 2.98 4.30 3.65
C GLY A 8 2.27 5.45 4.35
N THR A 9 2.92 6.59 4.49
CA THR A 9 2.38 7.74 5.22
C THR A 9 1.70 8.77 4.34
N GLN A 10 1.80 8.61 3.02
CA GLN A 10 1.32 9.54 2.00
C GLN A 10 0.19 8.87 1.17
N TRP A 11 0.14 9.09 -0.13
CA TRP A 11 -0.88 8.54 -1.04
C TRP A 11 -0.42 7.29 -1.82
N GLY A 12 0.44 6.47 -1.25
CA GLY A 12 1.06 5.34 -1.93
C GLY A 12 2.34 5.74 -2.68
N ASP A 13 3.01 4.74 -3.27
CA ASP A 13 4.25 4.91 -4.04
C ASP A 13 5.44 5.52 -3.25
N GLU A 14 5.41 5.42 -1.91
CA GLU A 14 6.49 5.90 -1.03
C GLU A 14 7.77 5.04 -1.07
N GLY A 15 7.74 3.92 -1.81
CA GLY A 15 8.85 2.96 -1.84
C GLY A 15 8.79 1.89 -0.75
N LYS A 16 7.58 1.61 -0.21
CA LYS A 16 7.37 0.57 0.81
C LYS A 16 7.92 -0.79 0.41
N GLY A 17 7.76 -1.19 -0.87
CA GLY A 17 8.24 -2.48 -1.34
C GLY A 17 9.73 -2.70 -1.08
N LYS A 18 10.56 -1.68 -1.34
CA LYS A 18 12.00 -1.71 -1.05
C LYS A 18 12.27 -1.84 0.46
N ILE A 19 11.57 -1.08 1.29
CA ILE A 19 11.75 -1.12 2.74
C ILE A 19 11.25 -2.45 3.32
N THR A 20 10.14 -2.97 2.81
CA THR A 20 9.63 -4.29 3.22
C THR A 20 10.61 -5.40 2.82
N ASP A 21 11.15 -5.38 1.60
CA ASP A 21 12.16 -6.34 1.16
C ASP A 21 13.45 -6.23 2.00
N PHE A 22 13.91 -5.02 2.29
CA PHE A 22 15.06 -4.76 3.16
C PHE A 22 14.87 -5.38 4.56
N LEU A 23 13.68 -5.23 5.15
CA LEU A 23 13.36 -5.77 6.48
C LEU A 23 13.02 -7.26 6.45
N ALA A 24 12.53 -7.77 5.32
CA ALA A 24 12.17 -9.18 5.15
C ALA A 24 13.36 -10.12 5.36
N GLU A 25 14.57 -9.67 5.04
CA GLU A 25 15.79 -10.46 5.26
C GLU A 25 15.98 -10.87 6.72
N GLN A 26 15.56 -10.01 7.65
CA GLN A 26 15.71 -10.23 9.09
C GLN A 26 14.46 -10.79 9.76
N SER A 27 13.38 -11.01 9.02
CA SER A 27 12.12 -11.55 9.54
C SER A 27 11.97 -13.04 9.22
N ASP A 28 11.11 -13.75 9.94
CA ASP A 28 10.77 -15.15 9.71
C ASP A 28 9.46 -15.27 8.93
N VAL A 29 8.51 -14.38 9.19
CA VAL A 29 7.21 -14.36 8.52
C VAL A 29 6.92 -12.97 7.95
N ILE A 30 6.45 -12.90 6.69
CA ILE A 30 6.01 -11.67 6.04
C ILE A 30 4.53 -11.79 5.70
N ALA A 31 3.67 -10.94 6.28
CA ALA A 31 2.22 -11.03 6.16
C ALA A 31 1.60 -9.75 5.59
N ARG A 32 0.87 -9.87 4.48
CA ARG A 32 0.02 -8.79 3.96
C ARG A 32 -1.32 -8.79 4.66
N PHE A 33 -1.80 -7.61 5.07
CA PHE A 33 -3.01 -7.46 5.87
C PHE A 33 -4.16 -6.69 5.20
N SER A 34 -3.94 -6.09 4.02
CA SER A 34 -4.97 -5.29 3.34
C SER A 34 -4.72 -5.16 1.83
N GLY A 35 -5.72 -4.60 1.12
CA GLY A 35 -5.66 -4.36 -0.31
C GLY A 35 -5.94 -5.61 -1.14
N GLY A 36 -5.43 -5.63 -2.35
CA GLY A 36 -5.60 -6.72 -3.31
C GLY A 36 -4.59 -6.57 -4.45
N ASN A 37 -4.94 -7.04 -5.66
CA ASN A 37 -4.10 -6.93 -6.85
C ASN A 37 -4.04 -5.50 -7.46
N ASN A 38 -4.63 -4.50 -6.79
CA ASN A 38 -4.42 -3.08 -7.07
C ASN A 38 -3.11 -2.53 -6.50
N ALA A 39 -2.47 -3.23 -5.56
CA ALA A 39 -1.14 -2.91 -5.10
C ALA A 39 -0.10 -3.27 -6.17
N GLY A 40 1.03 -2.56 -6.18
CA GLY A 40 2.18 -2.86 -7.02
C GLY A 40 3.47 -2.60 -6.25
N HIS A 41 4.20 -3.67 -5.93
CA HIS A 41 5.52 -3.57 -5.32
C HIS A 41 6.57 -3.95 -6.36
N THR A 42 7.53 -3.07 -6.62
CA THR A 42 8.68 -3.38 -7.46
C THR A 42 9.85 -3.76 -6.55
N ILE A 43 10.41 -4.92 -6.75
CA ILE A 43 11.51 -5.48 -5.96
C ILE A 43 12.67 -5.82 -6.90
N GLN A 44 13.88 -5.46 -6.49
CA GLN A 44 15.13 -5.88 -7.13
C GLN A 44 15.67 -7.09 -6.36
N PHE A 45 15.77 -8.24 -7.02
CA PHE A 45 16.28 -9.46 -6.41
C PHE A 45 17.13 -10.24 -7.39
N GLY A 46 18.35 -10.63 -6.98
CA GLY A 46 19.27 -11.37 -7.84
C GLY A 46 19.67 -10.66 -9.12
N GLY A 47 19.64 -9.31 -9.15
CA GLY A 47 19.94 -8.50 -10.34
C GLY A 47 18.75 -8.35 -11.31
N GLU A 48 17.60 -8.92 -10.97
CA GLU A 48 16.37 -8.84 -11.77
C GLU A 48 15.28 -8.01 -11.08
N THR A 49 14.39 -7.44 -11.89
CA THR A 49 13.23 -6.68 -11.40
C THR A 49 11.97 -7.53 -11.41
N TYR A 50 11.29 -7.58 -10.27
CA TYR A 50 10.00 -8.25 -10.08
C TYR A 50 8.92 -7.24 -9.73
N LYS A 51 7.73 -7.45 -10.27
CA LYS A 51 6.52 -6.66 -9.94
C LYS A 51 5.53 -7.58 -9.27
N LEU A 52 5.35 -7.41 -7.96
CA LEU A 52 4.39 -8.17 -7.16
C LEU A 52 3.11 -7.36 -6.97
N HIS A 53 1.96 -8.03 -7.01
CA HIS A 53 0.65 -7.44 -6.79
C HIS A 53 -0.06 -8.03 -5.57
N LEU A 54 -0.20 -9.35 -5.50
CA LEU A 54 -0.82 -10.08 -4.39
C LEU A 54 0.20 -10.76 -3.49
N VAL A 55 1.24 -11.31 -4.09
CA VAL A 55 2.26 -12.08 -3.38
C VAL A 55 3.08 -11.18 -2.46
N PRO A 56 3.25 -11.54 -1.16
CA PRO A 56 4.10 -10.78 -0.24
C PRO A 56 5.59 -10.83 -0.64
N SER A 57 6.35 -9.78 -0.27
CA SER A 57 7.78 -9.65 -0.57
C SER A 57 8.63 -10.81 -0.05
N GLY A 58 8.20 -11.48 1.01
CA GLY A 58 8.88 -12.65 1.58
C GLY A 58 9.00 -13.86 0.66
N ILE A 59 8.30 -13.88 -0.47
CA ILE A 59 8.32 -15.01 -1.41
C ILE A 59 9.72 -15.34 -1.97
N PHE A 60 10.60 -14.33 -2.05
CA PHE A 60 11.96 -14.50 -2.55
C PHE A 60 12.89 -15.29 -1.61
N TYR A 61 12.50 -15.44 -0.36
CA TYR A 61 13.29 -16.10 0.68
C TYR A 61 12.68 -17.46 1.03
N LYS A 62 13.31 -18.56 0.62
CA LYS A 62 12.79 -19.93 0.76
C LYS A 62 12.59 -20.38 2.21
N ASP A 63 13.35 -19.82 3.12
CA ASP A 63 13.35 -20.09 4.57
C ASP A 63 12.34 -19.23 5.34
N LYS A 64 11.66 -18.31 4.66
CA LYS A 64 10.68 -17.40 5.24
C LYS A 64 9.26 -17.77 4.82
N LEU A 65 8.29 -17.45 5.63
CA LEU A 65 6.89 -17.69 5.32
C LEU A 65 6.25 -16.41 4.75
N ALA A 66 5.64 -16.52 3.58
CA ALA A 66 4.87 -15.45 2.94
C ALA A 66 3.37 -15.68 3.17
N VAL A 67 2.67 -14.72 3.78
CA VAL A 67 1.28 -14.88 4.21
C VAL A 67 0.39 -13.81 3.56
N ILE A 68 -0.71 -14.25 2.93
CA ILE A 68 -1.81 -13.39 2.52
C ILE A 68 -2.91 -13.49 3.59
N GLY A 69 -3.07 -12.44 4.38
CA GLY A 69 -4.05 -12.37 5.47
C GLY A 69 -5.49 -12.21 4.99
N ASN A 70 -6.43 -12.39 5.91
CA ASN A 70 -7.87 -12.32 5.62
C ASN A 70 -8.39 -10.92 5.24
N GLY A 71 -7.62 -9.89 5.50
CA GLY A 71 -7.93 -8.51 5.09
C GLY A 71 -7.64 -8.23 3.62
N VAL A 72 -6.90 -9.10 2.93
CA VAL A 72 -6.64 -9.00 1.50
C VAL A 72 -7.83 -9.58 0.71
N VAL A 73 -8.24 -8.90 -0.36
CA VAL A 73 -9.17 -9.47 -1.35
C VAL A 73 -8.37 -10.12 -2.48
N VAL A 74 -8.65 -11.39 -2.75
CA VAL A 74 -7.83 -12.25 -3.61
C VAL A 74 -8.57 -12.55 -4.90
N ASP A 75 -7.95 -12.20 -6.03
CA ASP A 75 -8.33 -12.73 -7.34
C ASP A 75 -7.53 -14.01 -7.60
N PRO A 76 -8.15 -15.21 -7.56
CA PRO A 76 -7.44 -16.47 -7.69
C PRO A 76 -6.73 -16.64 -9.03
N VAL A 77 -7.34 -16.14 -10.11
CA VAL A 77 -6.78 -16.23 -11.46
C VAL A 77 -5.56 -15.30 -11.59
N ALA A 78 -5.67 -14.08 -11.10
CA ALA A 78 -4.55 -13.13 -11.08
C ALA A 78 -3.40 -13.63 -10.19
N LEU A 79 -3.72 -14.23 -9.03
CA LEU A 79 -2.70 -14.79 -8.12
C LEU A 79 -1.96 -15.96 -8.79
N LEU A 80 -2.66 -16.89 -9.41
CA LEU A 80 -2.02 -18.00 -10.13
C LEU A 80 -1.09 -17.53 -11.24
N LYS A 81 -1.51 -16.51 -12.01
CA LYS A 81 -0.67 -15.91 -13.04
C LYS A 81 0.63 -15.32 -12.45
N GLU A 82 0.54 -14.70 -11.28
CA GLU A 82 1.70 -14.15 -10.57
C GLU A 82 2.62 -15.28 -10.08
N LEU A 83 2.07 -16.35 -9.48
CA LEU A 83 2.83 -17.51 -9.01
C LEU A 83 3.49 -18.28 -10.16
N ASP A 84 2.77 -18.52 -11.26
CA ASP A 84 3.31 -19.18 -12.45
C ASP A 84 4.49 -18.38 -13.02
N GLY A 85 4.35 -17.05 -13.14
CA GLY A 85 5.43 -16.18 -13.61
C GLY A 85 6.66 -16.14 -12.69
N LEU A 86 6.48 -16.27 -11.37
CA LEU A 86 7.59 -16.40 -10.41
C LEU A 86 8.29 -17.75 -10.58
N ASN A 87 7.52 -18.85 -10.66
CA ASN A 87 8.06 -20.20 -10.84
C ASN A 87 8.84 -20.35 -12.16
N GLU A 88 8.33 -19.78 -13.27
CA GLU A 88 9.02 -19.75 -14.56
C GLU A 88 10.38 -19.05 -14.50
N ARG A 89 10.51 -18.07 -13.60
CA ARG A 89 11.76 -17.32 -13.34
C ARG A 89 12.62 -17.98 -12.22
N GLY A 90 12.29 -19.20 -11.80
CA GLY A 90 13.05 -19.96 -10.82
C GLY A 90 12.84 -19.55 -9.36
N ILE A 91 11.82 -18.74 -9.06
CA ILE A 91 11.45 -18.39 -7.69
C ILE A 91 10.37 -19.39 -7.21
N PRO A 92 10.69 -20.31 -6.30
CA PRO A 92 9.73 -21.27 -5.78
C PRO A 92 8.71 -20.56 -4.87
N THR A 93 7.45 -20.98 -4.96
CA THR A 93 6.33 -20.35 -4.25
C THR A 93 5.71 -21.22 -3.15
N SER A 94 6.37 -22.33 -2.80
CA SER A 94 5.89 -23.32 -1.80
C SER A 94 5.77 -22.76 -0.37
N ASN A 95 6.44 -21.65 -0.08
CA ASN A 95 6.40 -20.93 1.20
C ASN A 95 5.21 -19.95 1.33
N LEU A 96 4.32 -19.87 0.34
CA LEU A 96 3.11 -19.06 0.40
C LEU A 96 2.04 -19.72 1.29
N ARG A 97 1.31 -18.90 2.05
CA ARG A 97 0.06 -19.28 2.73
C ARG A 97 -1.00 -18.22 2.50
N ILE A 98 -2.23 -18.66 2.26
CA ILE A 98 -3.38 -17.81 1.96
C ILE A 98 -4.45 -18.05 3.01
N SER A 99 -4.98 -16.98 3.59
CA SER A 99 -6.05 -17.11 4.57
C SER A 99 -7.30 -17.76 3.95
N ASN A 100 -7.77 -18.79 4.58
CA ASN A 100 -9.05 -19.41 4.25
C ASN A 100 -10.26 -18.46 4.42
N ARG A 101 -10.08 -17.35 5.16
CA ARG A 101 -11.08 -16.28 5.37
C ARG A 101 -10.94 -15.09 4.42
N ALA A 102 -9.93 -15.04 3.54
CA ALA A 102 -9.79 -13.99 2.55
C ALA A 102 -10.95 -14.01 1.55
N GLN A 103 -11.42 -12.80 1.16
CA GLN A 103 -12.51 -12.66 0.20
C GLN A 103 -12.01 -12.87 -1.22
N VAL A 104 -12.83 -13.54 -2.04
CA VAL A 104 -12.52 -13.81 -3.45
C VAL A 104 -13.05 -12.68 -4.33
N ILE A 105 -12.20 -12.15 -5.20
CA ILE A 105 -12.62 -11.29 -6.31
C ILE A 105 -13.08 -12.18 -7.46
N LEU A 106 -14.24 -11.89 -8.02
CA LEU A 106 -14.86 -12.61 -9.12
C LEU A 106 -15.15 -11.67 -10.29
N PRO A 107 -15.32 -12.15 -11.52
CA PRO A 107 -15.53 -11.32 -12.71
C PRO A 107 -16.63 -10.26 -12.59
N TYR A 108 -17.70 -10.56 -11.85
CA TYR A 108 -18.74 -9.55 -11.63
C TYR A 108 -18.29 -8.37 -10.75
N HIS A 109 -17.25 -8.53 -9.91
CA HIS A 109 -16.65 -7.40 -9.18
C HIS A 109 -15.90 -6.47 -10.13
N LEU A 110 -15.15 -7.03 -11.10
CA LEU A 110 -14.45 -6.25 -12.10
C LEU A 110 -15.45 -5.46 -12.97
N ALA A 111 -16.49 -6.14 -13.45
CA ALA A 111 -17.57 -5.51 -14.23
C ALA A 111 -18.27 -4.40 -13.44
N GLN A 112 -18.59 -4.63 -12.17
CA GLN A 112 -19.21 -3.64 -11.29
C GLN A 112 -18.32 -2.40 -11.12
N ASP A 113 -17.03 -2.57 -10.86
CA ASP A 113 -16.04 -1.49 -10.71
C ASP A 113 -16.00 -0.61 -11.97
N GLU A 114 -16.00 -1.24 -13.15
CA GLU A 114 -16.03 -0.53 -14.43
C GLU A 114 -17.35 0.23 -14.65
N TYR A 115 -18.49 -0.41 -14.38
CA TYR A 115 -19.80 0.19 -14.58
C TYR A 115 -20.06 1.36 -13.63
N GLU A 116 -19.64 1.24 -12.36
CA GLU A 116 -19.74 2.32 -11.38
C GLU A 116 -18.87 3.53 -11.75
N GLU A 117 -17.63 3.32 -12.20
CA GLU A 117 -16.78 4.42 -12.67
C GLU A 117 -17.37 5.12 -13.91
N ARG A 118 -17.95 4.36 -14.82
CA ARG A 118 -18.64 4.92 -15.99
C ARG A 118 -19.88 5.75 -15.60
N LEU A 119 -20.66 5.25 -14.63
CA LEU A 119 -21.86 5.96 -14.13
C LEU A 119 -21.51 7.29 -13.45
N ARG A 120 -20.37 7.35 -12.74
CA ARG A 120 -19.90 8.56 -12.07
C ARG A 120 -19.48 9.68 -13.02
N GLY A 121 -19.14 9.36 -14.28
CA GLY A 121 -18.72 10.35 -15.28
C GLY A 121 -17.57 11.23 -14.80
N ASP A 122 -17.81 12.54 -14.69
CA ASP A 122 -16.80 13.52 -14.23
C ASP A 122 -16.47 13.41 -12.73
N ASN A 123 -17.33 12.75 -11.95
CA ASN A 123 -17.10 12.50 -10.52
C ASN A 123 -16.43 11.12 -10.25
N LYS A 124 -15.76 10.56 -11.24
CA LYS A 124 -15.03 9.29 -11.09
C LYS A 124 -13.97 9.40 -9.98
N ILE A 125 -13.74 8.28 -9.29
CA ILE A 125 -12.71 8.15 -8.25
C ILE A 125 -11.35 7.86 -8.89
N GLY A 126 -11.33 7.27 -10.09
CA GLY A 126 -10.11 6.82 -10.75
C GLY A 126 -9.65 5.44 -10.24
N THR A 127 -10.57 4.50 -10.13
CA THR A 127 -10.27 3.14 -9.65
C THR A 127 -9.33 2.39 -10.58
N THR A 128 -8.70 1.33 -10.09
CA THR A 128 -7.82 0.46 -10.87
C THR A 128 -8.58 -0.54 -11.74
N LYS A 129 -9.92 -0.59 -11.64
CA LYS A 129 -10.80 -1.55 -12.31
C LYS A 129 -10.45 -3.02 -12.02
N LYS A 130 -9.98 -3.28 -10.80
CA LYS A 130 -9.60 -4.62 -10.32
C LYS A 130 -10.66 -5.26 -9.41
N GLY A 131 -11.84 -4.62 -9.29
CA GLY A 131 -12.94 -5.14 -8.48
C GLY A 131 -12.73 -5.08 -6.97
N ILE A 132 -11.74 -4.32 -6.50
CA ILE A 132 -11.36 -4.24 -5.09
C ILE A 132 -12.52 -3.70 -4.25
N GLY A 133 -13.05 -2.52 -4.63
CA GLY A 133 -14.18 -1.88 -3.93
C GLY A 133 -15.40 -2.78 -3.85
N PRO A 134 -15.92 -3.28 -4.99
CA PRO A 134 -17.04 -4.21 -5.01
C PRO A 134 -16.85 -5.47 -4.15
N ALA A 135 -15.64 -6.05 -4.09
CA ALA A 135 -15.35 -7.20 -3.24
C ALA A 135 -15.43 -6.87 -1.74
N TYR A 136 -14.93 -5.70 -1.32
CA TYR A 136 -15.09 -5.22 0.06
C TYR A 136 -16.56 -4.88 0.39
N VAL A 137 -17.32 -4.34 -0.56
CA VAL A 137 -18.77 -4.11 -0.40
C VAL A 137 -19.49 -5.43 -0.15
N ASP A 138 -19.23 -6.45 -0.96
CA ASP A 138 -19.85 -7.78 -0.79
C ASP A 138 -19.46 -8.43 0.55
N LYS A 139 -18.21 -8.22 1.02
CA LYS A 139 -17.78 -8.65 2.36
C LYS A 139 -18.64 -8.02 3.46
N VAL A 140 -18.81 -6.68 3.42
CA VAL A 140 -19.58 -5.95 4.44
C VAL A 140 -21.07 -6.26 4.34
N GLN A 141 -21.58 -6.43 3.13
CA GLN A 141 -22.96 -6.88 2.85
C GLN A 141 -23.19 -8.36 3.25
N ARG A 142 -22.14 -9.11 3.54
CA ARG A 142 -22.19 -10.52 3.97
C ARG A 142 -22.66 -11.48 2.89
N ILE A 143 -22.39 -11.15 1.63
CA ILE A 143 -22.64 -12.03 0.47
C ILE A 143 -21.31 -12.46 -0.20
N GLY A 144 -20.17 -11.95 0.27
CA GLY A 144 -18.86 -12.30 -0.26
C GLY A 144 -18.55 -13.80 -0.14
N ILE A 145 -17.79 -14.31 -1.09
CA ILE A 145 -17.29 -15.69 -1.13
C ILE A 145 -15.87 -15.70 -0.60
N ARG A 146 -15.56 -16.59 0.34
CA ARG A 146 -14.23 -16.75 0.93
C ARG A 146 -13.41 -17.80 0.20
N MET A 147 -12.10 -17.79 0.41
CA MET A 147 -11.21 -18.81 -0.13
C MET A 147 -11.63 -20.23 0.32
N ALA A 148 -12.05 -20.41 1.59
CA ALA A 148 -12.58 -21.69 2.06
C ALA A 148 -13.81 -22.16 1.28
N ASP A 149 -14.72 -21.23 0.96
CA ASP A 149 -15.95 -21.54 0.20
C ASP A 149 -15.64 -21.95 -1.25
N LEU A 150 -14.64 -21.29 -1.86
CA LEU A 150 -14.19 -21.57 -3.23
C LEU A 150 -13.65 -22.99 -3.39
N LEU A 151 -13.05 -23.56 -2.35
CA LEU A 151 -12.48 -24.92 -2.38
C LEU A 151 -13.53 -26.02 -2.33
N GLU A 152 -14.73 -25.72 -1.83
CA GLU A 152 -15.81 -26.69 -1.67
C GLU A 152 -16.83 -26.55 -2.80
N LYS A 153 -16.81 -27.49 -3.74
CA LYS A 153 -17.57 -27.43 -5.02
C LYS A 153 -19.03 -27.03 -4.85
N GLU A 154 -19.76 -27.73 -4.00
CA GLU A 154 -21.19 -27.47 -3.82
C GLU A 154 -21.48 -26.17 -3.07
N THR A 155 -20.62 -25.80 -2.14
CA THR A 155 -20.69 -24.51 -1.45
C THR A 155 -20.44 -23.36 -2.43
N PHE A 156 -19.37 -23.42 -3.20
CA PHE A 156 -19.05 -22.40 -4.20
C PHE A 156 -20.16 -22.28 -5.25
N LYS A 157 -20.63 -23.41 -5.79
CA LYS A 157 -21.74 -23.44 -6.75
C LYS A 157 -23.00 -22.75 -6.23
N ARG A 158 -23.41 -23.05 -5.01
CA ARG A 158 -24.59 -22.47 -4.37
C ARG A 158 -24.46 -20.98 -4.13
N LEU A 159 -23.32 -20.54 -3.56
CA LEU A 159 -23.06 -19.13 -3.27
C LEU A 159 -22.94 -18.31 -4.54
N LEU A 160 -22.19 -18.80 -5.53
CA LEU A 160 -22.02 -18.15 -6.81
C LEU A 160 -23.36 -17.95 -7.53
N LYS A 161 -24.21 -18.97 -7.57
CA LYS A 161 -25.54 -18.88 -8.19
C LYS A 161 -26.38 -17.77 -7.55
N SER A 162 -26.46 -17.76 -6.22
CA SER A 162 -27.19 -16.72 -5.48
C SER A 162 -26.63 -15.31 -5.75
N ASN A 163 -25.30 -15.17 -5.79
CA ASN A 163 -24.67 -13.88 -6.04
C ASN A 163 -24.91 -13.39 -7.48
N ILE A 164 -24.87 -14.28 -8.46
CA ILE A 164 -25.13 -13.90 -9.85
C ILE A 164 -26.60 -13.47 -10.03
N GLU A 165 -27.54 -14.16 -9.43
CA GLU A 165 -28.96 -13.75 -9.45
C GLU A 165 -29.13 -12.33 -8.87
N TYR A 166 -28.48 -12.06 -7.73
CA TYR A 166 -28.47 -10.72 -7.11
C TYR A 166 -27.79 -9.66 -8.00
N LYS A 167 -26.58 -9.96 -8.49
CA LYS A 167 -25.80 -9.02 -9.33
C LYS A 167 -26.47 -8.76 -10.68
N GLN A 168 -27.15 -9.76 -11.27
CA GLN A 168 -27.91 -9.60 -12.52
C GLN A 168 -29.03 -8.56 -12.35
N ALA A 169 -29.79 -8.64 -11.24
CA ALA A 169 -30.84 -7.67 -10.93
C ALA A 169 -30.23 -6.27 -10.69
N TYR A 170 -29.12 -6.20 -9.94
CA TYR A 170 -28.41 -4.96 -9.68
C TYR A 170 -27.85 -4.30 -10.96
N PHE A 171 -27.14 -5.06 -11.81
CA PHE A 171 -26.56 -4.54 -13.04
C PHE A 171 -27.61 -4.09 -14.05
N LYS A 172 -28.69 -4.85 -14.19
CA LYS A 172 -29.79 -4.46 -15.06
C LYS A 172 -30.49 -3.18 -14.57
N GLY A 173 -30.74 -3.08 -13.26
CA GLY A 173 -31.45 -1.93 -12.69
C GLY A 173 -30.61 -0.65 -12.67
N MET A 174 -29.31 -0.75 -12.35
CA MET A 174 -28.45 0.42 -12.18
C MET A 174 -27.74 0.85 -13.45
N PHE A 175 -27.32 -0.09 -14.29
CA PHE A 175 -26.44 0.19 -15.42
C PHE A 175 -27.03 -0.18 -16.77
N ASN A 176 -28.17 -0.90 -16.80
CA ASN A 176 -28.73 -1.54 -18.00
C ASN A 176 -27.74 -2.49 -18.68
N GLU A 177 -26.97 -3.21 -17.88
CA GLU A 177 -25.91 -4.13 -18.31
C GLU A 177 -26.21 -5.56 -17.82
N THR A 178 -25.45 -6.54 -18.33
CA THR A 178 -25.54 -7.95 -17.94
C THR A 178 -24.42 -8.33 -16.99
N CYS A 179 -24.71 -9.26 -16.07
CA CYS A 179 -23.70 -9.90 -15.24
C CYS A 179 -22.96 -10.97 -16.05
N PRO A 180 -21.66 -11.21 -15.82
CA PRO A 180 -20.97 -12.40 -16.34
C PRO A 180 -21.69 -13.69 -15.98
N SER A 181 -21.61 -14.70 -16.88
CA SER A 181 -22.38 -15.92 -16.73
C SER A 181 -21.89 -16.81 -15.59
N PHE A 182 -22.80 -17.61 -15.04
CA PHE A 182 -22.45 -18.58 -14.00
C PHE A 182 -21.41 -19.61 -14.48
N ASP A 183 -21.63 -20.18 -15.67
CA ASP A 183 -20.79 -21.28 -16.17
C ASP A 183 -19.36 -20.83 -16.43
N ASP A 184 -19.17 -19.63 -17.03
CA ASP A 184 -17.85 -19.06 -17.30
C ASP A 184 -17.07 -18.83 -15.99
N ILE A 185 -17.74 -18.31 -14.95
CA ILE A 185 -17.10 -18.06 -13.65
C ILE A 185 -16.83 -19.37 -12.90
N PHE A 186 -17.81 -20.27 -12.87
CA PHE A 186 -17.72 -21.45 -12.04
C PHE A 186 -16.55 -22.35 -12.42
N GLU A 187 -16.43 -22.70 -13.71
CA GLU A 187 -15.39 -23.64 -14.16
C GLU A 187 -13.97 -23.03 -13.97
N GLU A 188 -13.77 -21.79 -14.39
CA GLU A 188 -12.46 -21.13 -14.28
C GLU A 188 -12.02 -20.95 -12.82
N TYR A 189 -12.92 -20.39 -11.99
CA TYR A 189 -12.56 -20.03 -10.60
C TYR A 189 -12.50 -21.25 -9.69
N TYR A 190 -13.34 -22.27 -9.91
CA TYR A 190 -13.20 -23.52 -9.19
C TYR A 190 -11.89 -24.23 -9.52
N ALA A 191 -11.51 -24.29 -10.79
CA ALA A 191 -10.22 -24.84 -11.19
C ALA A 191 -9.04 -24.05 -10.58
N ALA A 192 -9.12 -22.73 -10.59
CA ALA A 192 -8.13 -21.87 -9.94
C ALA A 192 -8.06 -22.16 -8.43
N GLY A 193 -9.19 -22.28 -7.76
CA GLY A 193 -9.26 -22.64 -6.34
C GLY A 193 -8.58 -23.98 -6.04
N GLN A 194 -8.83 -25.01 -6.87
CA GLN A 194 -8.21 -26.33 -6.68
C GLN A 194 -6.67 -26.28 -6.84
N ARG A 195 -6.13 -25.44 -7.73
CA ARG A 195 -4.68 -25.21 -7.84
C ARG A 195 -4.09 -24.50 -6.62
N LEU A 196 -4.86 -23.60 -5.99
CA LEU A 196 -4.44 -22.86 -4.80
C LEU A 196 -4.67 -23.63 -3.49
N LYS A 197 -5.34 -24.78 -3.52
CA LYS A 197 -5.81 -25.51 -2.34
C LYS A 197 -4.70 -25.77 -1.31
N GLU A 198 -3.51 -26.14 -1.74
CA GLU A 198 -2.38 -26.44 -0.86
C GLU A 198 -1.86 -25.25 -0.08
N PHE A 199 -2.08 -24.02 -0.58
CA PHE A 199 -1.65 -22.76 0.06
C PHE A 199 -2.70 -22.24 1.06
N VAL A 200 -3.98 -22.69 0.94
CA VAL A 200 -5.09 -22.13 1.73
C VAL A 200 -5.17 -22.79 3.10
N THR A 201 -5.12 -21.97 4.15
CA THR A 201 -5.10 -22.46 5.54
C THR A 201 -5.61 -21.38 6.51
N ASP A 202 -5.67 -21.69 7.81
CA ASP A 202 -5.91 -20.70 8.87
C ASP A 202 -4.63 -19.91 9.18
N THR A 203 -4.46 -18.79 8.51
CA THR A 203 -3.27 -17.94 8.66
C THR A 203 -3.21 -17.25 10.03
N SER A 204 -4.35 -17.04 10.71
CA SER A 204 -4.32 -16.44 12.04
C SER A 204 -3.66 -17.38 13.06
N LYS A 205 -3.90 -18.70 12.91
CA LYS A 205 -3.21 -19.69 13.73
C LYS A 205 -1.70 -19.77 13.43
N ILE A 206 -1.32 -19.69 12.15
CA ILE A 206 0.10 -19.68 11.75
C ILE A 206 0.82 -18.50 12.40
N LEU A 207 0.21 -17.30 12.35
CA LEU A 207 0.81 -16.11 12.95
C LEU A 207 0.86 -16.18 14.47
N ASP A 208 -0.15 -16.76 15.12
CA ASP A 208 -0.13 -17.01 16.57
C ASP A 208 0.99 -17.98 16.96
N ASP A 209 1.14 -19.08 16.20
CA ASP A 209 2.22 -20.04 16.42
C ASP A 209 3.61 -19.39 16.23
N ALA A 210 3.79 -18.52 15.25
CA ALA A 210 5.01 -17.77 15.05
C ALA A 210 5.34 -16.87 16.25
N PHE A 211 4.35 -16.18 16.81
CA PHE A 211 4.54 -15.38 18.02
C PHE A 211 4.85 -16.23 19.25
N VAL A 212 4.24 -17.39 19.40
CA VAL A 212 4.56 -18.33 20.48
C VAL A 212 5.99 -18.85 20.36
N ALA A 213 6.47 -19.04 19.14
CA ALA A 213 7.85 -19.46 18.84
C ALA A 213 8.87 -18.32 18.92
N ASP A 214 8.43 -17.09 19.26
CA ASP A 214 9.25 -15.86 19.30
C ASP A 214 9.90 -15.50 17.95
N GLU A 215 9.21 -15.87 16.87
CA GLU A 215 9.62 -15.52 15.51
C GLU A 215 9.35 -14.04 15.21
N LYS A 216 10.14 -13.46 14.30
CA LYS A 216 10.02 -12.08 13.84
C LYS A 216 8.99 -11.96 12.73
N VAL A 217 7.89 -11.24 12.98
CA VAL A 217 6.79 -11.07 12.03
C VAL A 217 6.80 -9.67 11.42
N LEU A 218 6.91 -9.59 10.09
CA LEU A 218 6.83 -8.37 9.31
C LEU A 218 5.44 -8.26 8.68
N PHE A 219 4.70 -7.20 9.00
CA PHE A 219 3.42 -6.89 8.37
C PHE A 219 3.63 -5.90 7.23
N GLU A 220 3.34 -6.37 6.03
CA GLU A 220 3.48 -5.62 4.78
C GLU A 220 2.20 -4.85 4.45
N GLY A 221 2.26 -3.51 4.53
CA GLY A 221 1.17 -2.64 4.13
C GLY A 221 1.09 -2.43 2.62
N ALA A 222 -0.11 -2.14 2.15
CA ALA A 222 -0.39 -1.73 0.77
C ALA A 222 -0.92 -0.29 0.77
N GLN A 223 -0.86 0.39 -0.38
CA GLN A 223 -1.27 1.79 -0.55
C GLN A 223 -0.57 2.73 0.46
N GLY A 224 -1.25 3.78 0.91
CA GLY A 224 -0.76 4.74 1.91
C GLY A 224 -1.89 5.20 2.81
N VAL A 225 -1.55 5.72 4.00
CA VAL A 225 -2.51 6.16 5.02
C VAL A 225 -3.51 7.20 4.48
N MET A 226 -3.06 8.08 3.59
CA MET A 226 -3.94 9.09 3.00
C MET A 226 -4.95 8.51 1.98
N LEU A 227 -4.84 7.23 1.66
CA LEU A 227 -5.82 6.44 0.90
C LEU A 227 -6.70 5.54 1.78
N ASP A 228 -6.60 5.65 3.11
CA ASP A 228 -7.44 4.89 4.04
C ASP A 228 -8.90 5.33 3.94
N ILE A 229 -9.84 4.35 3.95
CA ILE A 229 -11.26 4.64 3.75
C ILE A 229 -11.87 5.49 4.87
N ASP A 230 -11.36 5.38 6.09
CA ASP A 230 -11.85 6.10 7.27
C ASP A 230 -11.07 7.39 7.54
N HIS A 231 -9.74 7.35 7.34
CA HIS A 231 -8.81 8.41 7.76
C HIS A 231 -8.12 9.14 6.61
N GLY A 232 -8.32 8.69 5.37
CA GLY A 232 -7.70 9.28 4.18
C GLY A 232 -8.48 10.45 3.59
N THR A 233 -8.12 10.81 2.35
CA THR A 233 -8.70 11.92 1.58
C THR A 233 -10.04 11.48 0.94
N TYR A 234 -11.01 11.11 1.73
CA TYR A 234 -12.31 10.64 1.25
C TYR A 234 -13.00 11.67 0.35
N PRO A 235 -13.59 11.31 -0.83
CA PRO A 235 -13.79 9.96 -1.34
C PRO A 235 -12.64 9.41 -2.21
N PHE A 236 -11.53 10.14 -2.39
CA PHE A 236 -10.38 9.75 -3.19
C PHE A 236 -9.45 8.82 -2.40
N VAL A 237 -9.95 7.63 -2.07
CA VAL A 237 -9.34 6.63 -1.19
C VAL A 237 -9.48 5.22 -1.79
N THR A 238 -8.77 4.25 -1.23
CA THR A 238 -9.04 2.83 -1.48
C THR A 238 -10.22 2.34 -0.62
N SER A 239 -10.81 1.21 -0.93
CA SER A 239 -11.92 0.63 -0.17
C SER A 239 -11.45 -0.24 1.01
N SER A 240 -10.23 -0.05 1.46
CA SER A 240 -9.62 -0.78 2.58
C SER A 240 -8.95 0.17 3.56
N ASN A 241 -8.47 -0.37 4.68
CA ASN A 241 -7.72 0.36 5.69
C ASN A 241 -6.21 0.05 5.59
N PRO A 242 -5.40 0.91 4.95
CA PRO A 242 -3.94 0.81 4.94
C PRO A 242 -3.26 1.15 6.27
N ILE A 243 -3.95 1.74 7.24
CA ILE A 243 -3.41 2.08 8.56
C ILE A 243 -2.96 0.84 9.34
N ALA A 244 -1.97 1.00 10.22
CA ALA A 244 -1.41 -0.12 10.99
C ALA A 244 -2.43 -0.79 11.93
N GLY A 245 -3.44 -0.06 12.41
CA GLY A 245 -4.53 -0.63 13.21
C GLY A 245 -5.31 -1.76 12.52
N ASN A 246 -5.30 -1.80 11.19
CA ASN A 246 -5.96 -2.86 10.43
C ASN A 246 -5.18 -4.20 10.42
N VAL A 247 -3.92 -4.24 10.86
CA VAL A 247 -3.16 -5.50 10.98
C VAL A 247 -3.93 -6.53 11.77
N THR A 248 -4.49 -6.13 12.91
CA THR A 248 -5.20 -7.04 13.82
C THR A 248 -6.46 -7.63 13.17
N VAL A 249 -7.23 -6.82 12.47
CA VAL A 249 -8.44 -7.26 11.75
C VAL A 249 -8.07 -8.04 10.48
N GLY A 250 -7.06 -7.57 9.76
CA GLY A 250 -6.65 -8.11 8.46
C GLY A 250 -5.83 -9.40 8.50
N THR A 251 -5.32 -9.77 9.68
CA THR A 251 -4.55 -11.02 9.86
C THR A 251 -5.11 -11.93 10.95
N GLY A 252 -5.96 -11.39 11.85
CA GLY A 252 -6.53 -12.13 12.98
C GLY A 252 -5.61 -12.23 14.18
N VAL A 253 -4.51 -11.46 14.24
CA VAL A 253 -3.66 -11.38 15.44
C VAL A 253 -4.18 -10.37 16.44
N GLY A 254 -3.91 -10.57 17.72
CA GLY A 254 -4.31 -9.61 18.76
C GLY A 254 -3.52 -8.30 18.68
N PRO A 255 -4.10 -7.15 19.15
CA PRO A 255 -3.44 -5.85 19.03
C PRO A 255 -2.15 -5.75 19.86
N THR A 256 -1.99 -6.56 20.89
CA THR A 256 -0.79 -6.59 21.76
C THR A 256 0.44 -7.19 21.07
N PHE A 257 0.27 -7.82 19.91
CA PHE A 257 1.37 -8.36 19.12
C PHE A 257 2.01 -7.32 18.17
N VAL A 258 1.43 -6.14 18.02
CA VAL A 258 2.03 -5.05 17.23
C VAL A 258 3.03 -4.30 18.10
N SER A 259 4.33 -4.43 17.80
CA SER A 259 5.42 -3.86 18.61
C SER A 259 5.92 -2.53 18.06
N LYS A 260 6.16 -2.44 16.74
CA LYS A 260 6.65 -1.24 16.07
C LYS A 260 5.86 -0.96 14.80
N VAL A 261 5.75 0.30 14.45
CA VAL A 261 5.16 0.76 13.20
C VAL A 261 6.12 1.69 12.49
N ILE A 262 6.59 1.27 11.32
CA ILE A 262 7.46 2.05 10.46
C ILE A 262 6.62 2.78 9.41
N GLY A 263 6.60 4.10 9.49
CA GLY A 263 6.00 4.95 8.48
C GLY A 263 7.00 5.24 7.37
N VAL A 264 6.66 4.83 6.14
CA VAL A 264 7.49 5.08 4.96
C VAL A 264 6.98 6.33 4.25
N CYS A 265 7.83 7.31 4.03
CA CYS A 265 7.58 8.50 3.23
C CYS A 265 8.73 8.77 2.25
N LYS A 266 8.49 9.61 1.26
CA LYS A 266 9.55 10.25 0.48
C LYS A 266 9.98 11.55 1.14
N ALA A 267 11.17 12.04 0.82
CA ALA A 267 11.63 13.37 1.21
C ALA A 267 10.80 14.52 0.58
N TYR A 268 9.86 14.19 -0.29
CA TYR A 268 8.84 15.05 -0.90
C TYR A 268 7.50 14.30 -0.90
N THR A 269 6.49 14.83 -1.56
CA THR A 269 5.20 14.14 -1.67
C THR A 269 4.89 13.81 -3.13
N SER A 270 4.38 12.60 -3.39
CA SER A 270 3.82 12.25 -4.70
C SER A 270 2.42 11.67 -4.56
N ARG A 271 1.58 11.86 -5.58
CA ARG A 271 0.21 11.37 -5.60
C ARG A 271 -0.18 10.88 -6.98
N VAL A 272 -0.85 9.73 -7.03
CA VAL A 272 -1.55 9.24 -8.21
C VAL A 272 -3.04 9.50 -8.03
N GLY A 273 -3.74 9.85 -9.12
CA GLY A 273 -5.18 10.08 -9.13
C GLY A 273 -5.60 11.49 -8.67
N ASP A 274 -6.91 11.63 -8.59
CA ASP A 274 -7.58 12.91 -8.34
C ASP A 274 -7.64 13.26 -6.84
N GLY A 275 -8.19 14.41 -6.53
CA GLY A 275 -8.37 14.91 -5.18
C GLY A 275 -7.39 16.00 -4.77
N PRO A 276 -7.65 16.70 -3.65
CA PRO A 276 -6.84 17.81 -3.18
C PRO A 276 -5.42 17.38 -2.81
N PHE A 277 -4.46 18.25 -3.14
CA PHE A 277 -3.05 18.06 -2.84
C PHE A 277 -2.45 19.43 -2.49
N PRO A 278 -2.53 19.87 -1.22
CA PRO A 278 -2.21 21.25 -0.84
C PRO A 278 -0.80 21.70 -1.21
N THR A 279 0.20 20.80 -1.16
CA THR A 279 1.60 21.11 -1.45
C THR A 279 2.01 20.84 -2.89
N GLU A 280 1.06 20.62 -3.81
CA GLU A 280 1.33 20.31 -5.22
C GLU A 280 2.10 21.42 -5.91
N LEU A 281 3.08 21.04 -6.74
CA LEU A 281 3.97 21.93 -7.48
C LEU A 281 3.70 21.89 -8.97
N PHE A 282 3.75 23.08 -9.59
CA PHE A 282 3.56 23.30 -11.03
C PHE A 282 4.72 24.08 -11.66
N ASP A 283 5.78 24.36 -10.89
CA ASP A 283 6.96 25.14 -11.24
C ASP A 283 8.17 24.26 -11.61
N GLU A 284 9.34 24.90 -11.74
CA GLU A 284 10.61 24.24 -12.08
C GLU A 284 11.04 23.23 -10.99
N ASP A 285 10.77 23.52 -9.71
CA ASP A 285 11.03 22.59 -8.61
C ASP A 285 10.20 21.32 -8.76
N GLY A 286 8.92 21.47 -9.11
CA GLY A 286 8.03 20.34 -9.40
C GLY A 286 8.47 19.54 -10.63
N HIS A 287 9.00 20.21 -11.66
CA HIS A 287 9.57 19.54 -12.81
C HIS A 287 10.82 18.75 -12.42
N HIS A 288 11.75 19.36 -11.68
CA HIS A 288 12.96 18.70 -11.17
C HIS A 288 12.63 17.43 -10.38
N ILE A 289 11.75 17.54 -9.37
CA ILE A 289 11.34 16.40 -8.52
C ILE A 289 10.73 15.27 -9.38
N ARG A 290 9.92 15.60 -10.37
CA ARG A 290 9.29 14.62 -11.25
C ARG A 290 10.30 13.88 -12.12
N GLU A 291 11.23 14.59 -12.74
CA GLU A 291 12.21 14.02 -13.66
C GLU A 291 13.26 13.20 -12.94
N VAL A 292 13.89 13.79 -11.90
CA VAL A 292 14.94 13.12 -11.11
C VAL A 292 14.36 11.95 -10.33
N GLY A 293 13.18 12.14 -9.72
CA GLY A 293 12.45 11.09 -9.00
C GLY A 293 11.79 10.04 -9.89
N ARG A 294 11.82 10.21 -11.21
CA ARG A 294 11.15 9.33 -12.19
C ARG A 294 9.68 9.08 -11.81
N GLU A 295 8.99 10.17 -11.44
CA GLU A 295 7.62 10.12 -10.93
C GLU A 295 6.61 9.92 -12.07
N TYR A 296 6.61 8.68 -12.59
CA TYR A 296 5.73 8.20 -13.64
C TYR A 296 5.06 6.89 -13.22
N GLY A 297 3.81 6.70 -13.61
CA GLY A 297 3.05 5.49 -13.30
C GLY A 297 3.67 4.26 -13.98
N THR A 298 3.98 3.23 -13.21
CA THR A 298 4.66 2.01 -13.68
C THR A 298 3.93 1.29 -14.82
N THR A 299 2.61 1.37 -14.85
CA THR A 299 1.77 0.69 -15.85
C THR A 299 1.33 1.63 -16.98
N THR A 300 1.05 2.89 -16.65
CA THR A 300 0.44 3.84 -17.59
C THR A 300 1.42 4.85 -18.17
N GLY A 301 2.61 5.00 -17.59
CA GLY A 301 3.58 6.04 -17.95
C GLY A 301 3.11 7.47 -17.65
N ARG A 302 1.94 7.65 -17.02
CA ARG A 302 1.42 8.98 -16.70
C ARG A 302 2.28 9.66 -15.65
N PRO A 303 2.56 10.97 -15.78
CA PRO A 303 3.28 11.73 -14.76
C PRO A 303 2.45 11.72 -13.44
N ARG A 304 3.14 11.46 -12.33
CA ARG A 304 2.56 11.63 -11.00
C ARG A 304 2.57 13.11 -10.63
N ARG A 305 1.60 13.50 -9.84
CA ARG A 305 1.57 14.79 -9.18
C ARG A 305 2.62 14.78 -8.08
N VAL A 306 3.41 15.86 -7.99
CA VAL A 306 4.49 15.98 -7.00
C VAL A 306 4.31 17.27 -6.20
N GLY A 307 4.82 17.28 -4.98
CA GLY A 307 4.73 18.44 -4.09
C GLY A 307 5.80 18.40 -3.00
N TRP A 308 5.96 19.50 -2.29
CA TRP A 308 6.84 19.56 -1.14
C TRP A 308 6.39 18.62 -0.03
N PHE A 309 7.33 18.25 0.84
CA PHE A 309 7.05 17.43 2.02
C PHE A 309 5.98 18.10 2.89
N ASP A 310 5.00 17.32 3.33
CA ASP A 310 3.85 17.80 4.09
C ASP A 310 3.84 17.20 5.50
N SER A 311 4.26 18.00 6.48
CA SER A 311 4.29 17.54 7.87
C SER A 311 2.90 17.46 8.51
N VAL A 312 1.89 18.16 7.96
CA VAL A 312 0.48 18.02 8.42
C VAL A 312 -0.03 16.62 8.08
N VAL A 313 0.23 16.17 6.85
CA VAL A 313 -0.07 14.79 6.40
C VAL A 313 0.67 13.77 7.25
N LEU A 314 1.96 13.97 7.51
CA LEU A 314 2.73 12.98 8.27
C LEU A 314 2.31 12.93 9.75
N ARG A 315 2.01 14.07 10.38
CA ARG A 315 1.45 14.08 11.76
C ARG A 315 0.13 13.34 11.84
N HIS A 316 -0.74 13.55 10.85
CA HIS A 316 -2.01 12.81 10.75
C HIS A 316 -1.74 11.30 10.63
N SER A 317 -0.90 10.88 9.69
CA SER A 317 -0.55 9.47 9.46
C SER A 317 0.09 8.83 10.69
N ARG A 318 0.98 9.55 11.39
CA ARG A 318 1.57 9.12 12.65
C ARG A 318 0.50 8.84 13.72
N ARG A 319 -0.44 9.75 13.88
CA ARG A 319 -1.50 9.63 14.90
C ARG A 319 -2.40 8.43 14.64
N VAL A 320 -2.90 8.27 13.41
CA VAL A 320 -3.89 7.23 13.09
C VAL A 320 -3.28 5.83 12.93
N SER A 321 -1.97 5.75 12.67
CA SER A 321 -1.25 4.47 12.55
C SER A 321 -0.36 4.15 13.75
N GLY A 322 -0.18 5.08 14.71
CA GLY A 322 0.72 4.86 15.84
C GLY A 322 2.18 4.69 15.41
N ILE A 323 2.64 5.46 14.40
CA ILE A 323 3.99 5.34 13.85
C ILE A 323 5.02 5.64 14.94
N THR A 324 5.93 4.69 15.15
CA THR A 324 7.03 4.79 16.13
C THR A 324 8.34 5.23 15.48
N ASP A 325 8.51 4.93 14.19
CA ASP A 325 9.75 5.11 13.45
C ASP A 325 9.46 5.55 12.02
N LEU A 326 10.35 6.37 11.42
CA LEU A 326 10.26 6.78 10.03
C LEU A 326 11.32 6.11 9.17
N SER A 327 10.92 5.78 7.95
CA SER A 327 11.80 5.54 6.81
C SER A 327 11.59 6.66 5.80
N ILE A 328 12.62 7.48 5.54
CA ILE A 328 12.57 8.56 4.56
C ILE A 328 13.34 8.15 3.32
N ASN A 329 12.63 8.04 2.20
CA ASN A 329 13.15 7.62 0.92
C ASN A 329 13.39 8.80 -0.03
N SER A 330 14.20 8.58 -1.06
CA SER A 330 14.37 9.51 -2.20
C SER A 330 14.93 10.87 -1.82
N ILE A 331 15.90 10.90 -0.91
CA ILE A 331 16.62 12.12 -0.51
C ILE A 331 17.46 12.65 -1.66
N ASP A 332 18.02 11.75 -2.47
CA ASP A 332 18.79 12.01 -3.69
C ASP A 332 18.03 12.87 -4.71
N VAL A 333 16.70 12.76 -4.73
CA VAL A 333 15.84 13.48 -5.68
C VAL A 333 15.86 15.00 -5.44
N LEU A 334 16.12 15.45 -4.21
CA LEU A 334 16.16 16.86 -3.87
C LEU A 334 17.56 17.49 -4.10
N THR A 335 18.55 16.69 -4.49
CA THR A 335 19.90 17.20 -4.83
C THR A 335 19.82 18.13 -6.03
N GLY A 336 20.49 19.28 -5.95
CA GLY A 336 20.55 20.30 -6.99
C GLY A 336 19.51 21.41 -6.85
N LEU A 337 18.63 21.35 -5.86
CA LEU A 337 17.72 22.43 -5.52
C LEU A 337 18.41 23.43 -4.57
N ASP A 338 18.30 24.73 -4.86
CA ASP A 338 18.88 25.79 -4.01
C ASP A 338 18.15 25.90 -2.67
N THR A 339 16.85 25.65 -2.68
CA THR A 339 15.96 25.71 -1.51
C THR A 339 15.04 24.48 -1.49
N VAL A 340 14.87 23.90 -0.32
CA VAL A 340 13.89 22.85 -0.06
C VAL A 340 12.85 23.34 0.94
N LYS A 341 11.59 22.87 0.82
CA LYS A 341 10.49 23.39 1.66
C LYS A 341 9.78 22.27 2.39
N ILE A 342 9.34 22.57 3.60
CA ILE A 342 8.47 21.70 4.40
C ILE A 342 7.18 22.45 4.70
N CYS A 343 6.03 21.88 4.34
CA CYS A 343 4.75 22.41 4.78
C CYS A 343 4.57 22.13 6.27
N THR A 344 4.50 23.18 7.09
CA THR A 344 4.40 23.09 8.55
C THR A 344 2.96 23.18 9.05
N ALA A 345 2.10 23.89 8.31
CA ALA A 345 0.70 24.14 8.62
C ALA A 345 -0.08 24.48 7.34
N TYR A 346 -1.39 24.59 7.44
CA TYR A 346 -2.24 25.15 6.39
C TYR A 346 -2.90 26.44 6.85
N GLU A 347 -3.09 27.39 5.93
CA GLU A 347 -4.05 28.47 6.10
C GLU A 347 -5.42 28.00 5.57
N LEU A 348 -6.43 28.00 6.41
CA LEU A 348 -7.81 27.73 6.05
C LEU A 348 -8.70 28.91 6.48
N ASP A 349 -9.29 29.60 5.50
CA ASP A 349 -10.22 30.74 5.71
C ASP A 349 -9.62 31.83 6.66
N GLY A 350 -8.32 32.13 6.47
CA GLY A 350 -7.58 33.15 7.23
C GLY A 350 -7.09 32.67 8.61
N LYS A 351 -7.18 31.38 8.92
CA LYS A 351 -6.67 30.79 10.16
C LYS A 351 -5.62 29.74 9.85
N GLU A 352 -4.55 29.76 10.61
CA GLU A 352 -3.56 28.69 10.59
C GLU A 352 -4.12 27.45 11.31
N ILE A 353 -3.99 26.29 10.66
CA ILE A 353 -4.33 24.97 11.21
C ILE A 353 -3.17 24.00 11.04
N THR A 354 -2.97 23.15 12.03
CA THR A 354 -1.93 22.11 12.03
C THR A 354 -2.49 20.70 11.89
N GLU A 355 -3.83 20.58 11.90
CA GLU A 355 -4.53 19.31 11.76
C GLU A 355 -5.06 19.15 10.32
N TYR A 356 -5.02 17.91 9.83
CA TYR A 356 -5.52 17.57 8.50
C TYR A 356 -7.07 17.64 8.47
N PRO A 357 -7.67 18.46 7.60
CA PRO A 357 -9.14 18.59 7.53
C PRO A 357 -9.80 17.31 7.01
N ALA A 358 -10.82 16.84 7.70
CA ALA A 358 -11.63 15.70 7.26
C ALA A 358 -12.61 16.06 6.10
N ASN A 359 -12.99 17.33 5.98
CA ASN A 359 -13.90 17.79 4.94
C ASN A 359 -13.13 18.14 3.66
N LEU A 360 -13.54 17.51 2.54
CA LEU A 360 -12.85 17.67 1.25
C LEU A 360 -12.85 19.14 0.75
N ASP A 361 -13.93 19.88 0.96
CA ASP A 361 -14.03 21.26 0.49
C ASP A 361 -13.21 22.22 1.37
N GLN A 362 -13.04 21.90 2.65
CA GLN A 362 -12.07 22.59 3.50
C GLN A 362 -10.64 22.31 2.99
N LEU A 363 -10.32 21.06 2.73
CA LEU A 363 -8.98 20.67 2.24
C LEU A 363 -8.64 21.35 0.89
N LYS A 364 -9.60 21.50 -0.02
CA LYS A 364 -9.42 22.23 -1.29
C LYS A 364 -9.09 23.72 -1.10
N ARG A 365 -9.52 24.33 0.01
CA ARG A 365 -9.26 25.73 0.33
C ARG A 365 -7.99 25.93 1.14
N CYS A 366 -7.40 24.87 1.64
CA CYS A 366 -6.15 24.93 2.38
C CYS A 366 -5.03 25.46 1.49
N LYS A 367 -4.30 26.44 2.00
CA LYS A 367 -3.06 26.95 1.41
C LYS A 367 -1.92 26.50 2.30
N PRO A 368 -0.87 25.86 1.74
CA PRO A 368 0.27 25.42 2.54
C PRO A 368 1.08 26.60 3.08
N ILE A 369 1.50 26.49 4.33
CA ILE A 369 2.45 27.39 4.97
C ILE A 369 3.78 26.66 5.01
N PHE A 370 4.78 27.21 4.32
CA PHE A 370 6.08 26.58 4.16
C PHE A 370 7.15 27.18 5.07
N GLU A 371 7.98 26.31 5.61
CA GLU A 371 9.31 26.64 6.12
C GLU A 371 10.32 26.34 5.00
N GLU A 372 11.17 27.31 4.70
CA GLU A 372 12.21 27.19 3.68
C GLU A 372 13.57 26.89 4.34
N LEU A 373 14.28 25.92 3.78
CA LEU A 373 15.60 25.47 4.23
C LEU A 373 16.57 25.51 3.04
N PRO A 374 17.88 25.79 3.27
CA PRO A 374 18.86 25.66 2.20
C PRO A 374 18.90 24.25 1.63
N GLY A 375 18.98 24.14 0.30
CA GLY A 375 19.18 22.88 -0.40
C GLY A 375 20.65 22.41 -0.39
N TRP A 376 20.93 21.38 -1.15
CA TRP A 376 22.28 20.82 -1.32
C TRP A 376 22.53 20.42 -2.77
N THR A 377 23.81 20.44 -3.17
CA THR A 377 24.24 20.12 -4.55
C THR A 377 25.12 18.88 -4.61
N GLU A 378 25.58 18.39 -3.46
CA GLU A 378 26.44 17.23 -3.37
C GLU A 378 25.68 15.95 -3.71
N ASP A 379 26.31 15.06 -4.46
CA ASP A 379 25.76 13.72 -4.75
C ASP A 379 25.73 12.89 -3.47
N VAL A 380 24.52 12.51 -3.04
CA VAL A 380 24.28 11.72 -1.83
C VAL A 380 24.11 10.22 -2.11
N THR A 381 24.14 9.76 -3.36
CA THR A 381 23.80 8.39 -3.74
C THR A 381 24.71 7.31 -3.13
N ASN A 382 25.91 7.68 -2.70
CA ASN A 382 26.89 6.79 -2.06
C ASN A 382 26.97 6.96 -0.53
N VAL A 383 26.15 7.82 0.06
CA VAL A 383 26.13 8.05 1.51
C VAL A 383 25.57 6.82 2.24
N ARG A 384 26.18 6.47 3.37
CA ARG A 384 25.79 5.29 4.18
C ARG A 384 25.47 5.63 5.63
N THR A 385 25.84 6.81 6.11
CA THR A 385 25.56 7.29 7.48
C THR A 385 24.96 8.69 7.45
N LEU A 386 24.32 9.12 8.53
CA LEU A 386 23.77 10.49 8.61
C LEU A 386 24.88 11.56 8.58
N GLU A 387 26.04 11.23 9.14
CA GLU A 387 27.17 12.13 9.24
C GLU A 387 27.80 12.41 7.87
N GLU A 388 27.70 11.48 6.93
CA GLU A 388 28.18 11.65 5.55
C GLU A 388 27.23 12.51 4.69
N LEU A 389 25.98 12.71 5.12
CA LEU A 389 25.06 13.60 4.41
C LEU A 389 25.57 15.04 4.47
N PRO A 390 25.38 15.82 3.38
CA PRO A 390 25.55 17.27 3.44
C PRO A 390 24.80 17.88 4.63
N GLU A 391 25.38 18.90 5.26
CA GLU A 391 24.81 19.52 6.46
C GLU A 391 23.34 19.94 6.24
N ASN A 392 23.03 20.50 5.07
CA ASN A 392 21.68 20.94 4.76
C ASN A 392 20.70 19.76 4.59
N ALA A 393 21.13 18.66 3.97
CA ALA A 393 20.32 17.44 3.85
C ALA A 393 20.03 16.84 5.23
N ARG A 394 21.04 16.79 6.11
CA ARG A 394 20.86 16.33 7.48
C ARG A 394 19.90 17.22 8.27
N LYS A 395 20.07 18.54 8.20
CA LYS A 395 19.14 19.50 8.85
C LYS A 395 17.71 19.35 8.35
N TYR A 396 17.53 19.08 7.06
CA TYR A 396 16.21 18.83 6.49
C TYR A 396 15.55 17.60 7.12
N LEU A 397 16.27 16.48 7.25
CA LEU A 397 15.77 15.26 7.89
C LEU A 397 15.49 15.47 9.39
N GLU A 398 16.40 16.12 10.11
CA GLU A 398 16.23 16.48 11.52
C GLU A 398 14.95 17.30 11.72
N ARG A 399 14.73 18.30 10.83
CA ARG A 399 13.56 19.16 10.91
C ARG A 399 12.26 18.41 10.65
N ILE A 400 12.22 17.45 9.71
CA ILE A 400 11.07 16.55 9.52
C ILE A 400 10.79 15.75 10.80
N SER A 401 11.83 15.17 11.39
CA SER A 401 11.72 14.40 12.64
C SER A 401 11.13 15.24 13.78
N GLU A 402 11.60 16.46 13.97
CA GLU A 402 11.11 17.41 14.98
C GLU A 402 9.63 17.76 14.74
N LEU A 403 9.29 18.23 13.52
CA LEU A 403 7.93 18.66 13.17
C LEU A 403 6.89 17.54 13.33
N CYS A 404 7.30 16.30 13.09
CA CYS A 404 6.42 15.15 13.14
C CYS A 404 6.49 14.40 14.49
N ASN A 405 7.41 14.77 15.36
CA ASN A 405 7.69 14.13 16.65
C ASN A 405 7.82 12.61 16.53
N VAL A 406 8.68 12.19 15.60
CA VAL A 406 8.98 10.78 15.31
C VAL A 406 10.43 10.67 14.82
N GLN A 407 11.18 9.70 15.36
CA GLN A 407 12.58 9.51 14.98
C GLN A 407 12.70 8.82 13.62
N ILE A 408 13.74 9.19 12.88
CA ILE A 408 14.11 8.51 11.64
C ILE A 408 14.97 7.30 12.00
N SER A 409 14.60 6.12 11.52
CA SER A 409 15.32 4.87 11.76
C SER A 409 15.92 4.29 10.48
N ILE A 410 15.38 4.70 9.33
CA ILE A 410 15.85 4.32 8.01
C ILE A 410 15.85 5.56 7.13
N PHE A 411 16.90 5.72 6.32
CA PHE A 411 16.87 6.66 5.21
C PHE A 411 17.43 6.04 3.93
N SER A 412 17.01 6.56 2.78
CA SER A 412 17.42 6.03 1.49
C SER A 412 17.79 7.15 0.53
N VAL A 413 18.92 6.95 -0.17
CA VAL A 413 19.57 7.89 -1.07
C VAL A 413 19.58 7.41 -2.53
N GLY A 414 18.65 6.53 -2.88
CA GLY A 414 18.49 6.01 -4.25
C GLY A 414 17.52 4.83 -4.31
N PRO A 415 17.27 4.30 -5.53
CA PRO A 415 16.29 3.23 -5.75
C PRO A 415 16.77 1.85 -5.27
N ASP A 416 18.09 1.63 -5.19
CA ASP A 416 18.63 0.33 -4.91
C ASP A 416 18.56 -0.03 -3.42
N ARG A 417 18.50 -1.33 -3.13
CA ARG A 417 18.48 -1.84 -1.77
C ARG A 417 19.70 -1.40 -0.96
N GLU A 418 20.89 -1.43 -1.58
CA GLU A 418 22.17 -1.02 -0.98
C GLU A 418 22.24 0.47 -0.64
N GLN A 419 21.32 1.28 -1.18
CA GLN A 419 21.15 2.69 -0.89
C GLN A 419 20.15 2.95 0.25
N THR A 420 19.77 1.90 0.98
CA THR A 420 18.92 1.97 2.17
C THR A 420 19.78 1.78 3.41
N ASN A 421 19.74 2.75 4.30
CA ASN A 421 20.62 2.85 5.46
C ASN A 421 19.83 2.74 6.76
N LEU A 422 20.19 1.78 7.60
CA LEU A 422 19.59 1.55 8.91
C LEU A 422 20.37 2.34 9.97
N LEU A 423 19.67 3.18 10.73
CA LEU A 423 20.27 4.02 11.77
C LEU A 423 20.28 3.39 13.15
N LYS A 424 19.44 2.38 13.38
CA LYS A 424 19.36 1.65 14.64
C LYS A 424 18.72 0.28 14.41
N GLU A 425 18.98 -0.65 15.31
CA GLU A 425 18.30 -1.95 15.30
C GLU A 425 16.79 -1.79 15.51
N LEU A 426 16.02 -2.55 14.73
CA LEU A 426 14.56 -2.48 14.72
C LEU A 426 13.91 -3.71 15.35
N TRP A 427 14.58 -4.86 15.35
CA TRP A 427 14.07 -6.14 15.88
C TRP A 427 14.47 -6.39 17.32
#